data_a11c216a2bb049e01c6358cf0c789a4b
#
_entry.id   a11c216a2bb049e01c6358cf0c789a4b
#
_cell.length_a   1.000
_cell.length_b   1.000
_cell.length_c   1.000
_cell.angle_alpha   90.00
_cell.angle_beta   90.00
_cell.angle_gamma   90.00
#
_symmetry.space_group_name_H-M   'P 1'
#
loop_
_entity.id
_entity.type
_entity.pdbx_description
1 polymer ?
#
loop_
_entity_poly.entity_id
_entity_poly.type
_entity_poly.pdbx_seq_one_letter_code
_entity_poly.pdbx_strand_id
1 'polypeptide(L)'
;WLDGLDIPMIRFLDAGFAENGSAASQTITRAEGSSYAQYGHSMAPVRVDSHHGSPFGKTSPIFSYPYERSREALHKLEQSAAVDDWDGVKLRYINPLTGGSPMPTMATFMQRLPAGFSGKGYRQTDGAVFSVVEGHGMVIVESPHCIVSQFAFDPRDHFVVPSWHTLKLASASGCVLFSYSDLPVHQALGIHKEERIP
;
A
#
# COMPACT_ATOMS: atom_id res chain seq x y z
N TRP A 1 12.92 0.80 10.36
CA TRP A 1 12.01 1.27 9.31
C TRP A 1 11.84 0.21 8.23
N LEU A 2 10.86 0.35 7.37
CA LEU A 2 10.62 -0.51 6.21
C LEU A 2 10.72 0.34 4.94
N ASP A 3 11.60 -0.06 4.01
CA ASP A 3 11.68 0.52 2.68
C ASP A 3 11.00 -0.40 1.66
N GLY A 4 10.01 0.12 0.95
CA GLY A 4 9.39 -0.55 -0.20
C GLY A 4 9.98 0.01 -1.49
N LEU A 5 10.60 -0.85 -2.31
CA LEU A 5 11.31 -0.44 -3.52
C LEU A 5 10.81 -1.23 -4.74
N ASP A 6 10.69 -0.54 -5.87
CA ASP A 6 10.34 -1.11 -7.18
C ASP A 6 11.57 -1.55 -8.01
N ILE A 7 12.70 -1.75 -7.35
CA ILE A 7 13.97 -2.17 -7.97
C ILE A 7 13.79 -3.36 -8.94
N PRO A 8 13.05 -4.43 -8.61
CA PRO A 8 12.87 -5.56 -9.52
C PRO A 8 12.27 -5.14 -10.88
N MET A 9 11.28 -4.22 -10.86
CA MET A 9 10.64 -3.70 -12.06
C MET A 9 11.59 -2.83 -12.88
N ILE A 10 12.31 -1.91 -12.23
CA ILE A 10 13.27 -1.03 -12.89
C ILE A 10 14.42 -1.83 -13.51
N ARG A 11 14.89 -2.88 -12.83
CA ARG A 11 15.92 -3.79 -13.36
C ARG A 11 15.41 -4.61 -14.55
N PHE A 12 14.18 -5.12 -14.47
CA PHE A 12 13.56 -5.86 -15.57
C PHE A 12 13.45 -5.03 -16.85
N LEU A 13 13.14 -3.73 -16.72
CA LEU A 13 13.02 -2.78 -17.83
C LEU A 13 14.37 -2.20 -18.26
N ASP A 14 15.48 -2.55 -17.61
CA ASP A 14 16.82 -1.98 -17.83
C ASP A 14 16.85 -0.44 -17.78
N ALA A 15 16.04 0.14 -16.89
CA ALA A 15 15.82 1.58 -16.80
C ALA A 15 16.54 2.23 -15.60
N GLY A 16 17.45 1.50 -14.95
CA GLY A 16 18.17 1.97 -13.76
C GLY A 16 19.38 2.83 -14.12
N PHE A 17 19.45 4.03 -13.54
CA PHE A 17 20.66 4.84 -13.53
C PHE A 17 20.78 5.59 -12.20
N ALA A 18 21.98 6.05 -11.87
CA ALA A 18 22.23 6.88 -10.70
C ALA A 18 23.25 7.97 -11.00
N GLU A 19 22.99 9.16 -10.52
CA GLU A 19 23.95 10.27 -10.44
C GLU A 19 24.24 10.57 -8.97
N ASN A 20 25.51 10.54 -8.60
CA ASN A 20 25.93 10.88 -7.24
C ASN A 20 26.06 12.40 -7.10
N GLY A 21 25.31 12.98 -6.16
CA GLY A 21 25.49 14.38 -5.78
C GLY A 21 26.85 14.63 -5.11
N SER A 22 27.36 15.84 -5.28
CA SER A 22 28.63 16.26 -4.66
C SER A 22 28.48 16.72 -3.20
N ALA A 23 27.26 17.05 -2.76
CA ALA A 23 26.98 17.52 -1.40
C ALA A 23 26.62 16.36 -0.47
N ALA A 24 27.12 16.41 0.77
CA ALA A 24 26.83 15.39 1.79
C ALA A 24 25.35 15.37 2.23
N SER A 25 24.62 16.47 2.06
CA SER A 25 23.18 16.59 2.34
C SER A 25 22.52 17.58 1.37
N GLN A 26 21.21 17.39 1.16
CA GLN A 26 20.42 18.32 0.37
C GLN A 26 20.04 19.56 1.20
N THR A 27 19.97 20.72 0.53
CA THR A 27 19.45 21.94 1.15
C THR A 27 17.93 21.82 1.32
N ILE A 28 17.43 22.09 2.52
CA ILE A 28 16.01 22.16 2.80
C ILE A 28 15.44 23.43 2.16
N THR A 29 14.55 23.28 1.19
CA THR A 29 13.95 24.40 0.44
C THR A 29 12.48 24.62 0.76
N ARG A 30 11.85 23.71 1.51
CA ARG A 30 10.42 23.77 1.85
C ARG A 30 10.19 23.45 3.32
N ALA A 31 9.14 24.04 3.90
CA ALA A 31 8.73 23.73 5.25
C ALA A 31 8.23 22.27 5.36
N GLU A 32 8.44 21.65 6.51
CA GLU A 32 7.89 20.35 6.85
C GLU A 32 6.35 20.35 6.68
N GLY A 33 5.82 19.26 6.14
CA GLY A 33 4.38 19.11 5.92
C GLY A 33 3.79 19.95 4.78
N SER A 34 4.59 20.73 4.04
CA SER A 34 4.10 21.62 2.98
C SER A 34 3.33 20.89 1.87
N SER A 35 3.75 19.69 1.48
CA SER A 35 3.04 18.90 0.47
C SER A 35 1.67 18.43 0.95
N TYR A 36 1.58 17.98 2.21
CA TYR A 36 0.31 17.59 2.79
C TYR A 36 -0.64 18.79 2.98
N ALA A 37 -0.12 19.95 3.39
CA ALA A 37 -0.91 21.19 3.49
C ALA A 37 -1.54 21.60 2.15
N GLN A 38 -0.86 21.34 1.03
CA GLN A 38 -1.36 21.69 -0.30
C GLN A 38 -2.35 20.66 -0.88
N TYR A 39 -2.16 19.37 -0.60
CA TYR A 39 -2.87 18.29 -1.31
C TYR A 39 -3.59 17.29 -0.39
N GLY A 40 -3.33 17.34 0.91
CA GLY A 40 -3.77 16.32 1.87
C GLY A 40 -5.23 16.45 2.36
N HIS A 41 -5.97 17.47 1.92
CA HIS A 41 -7.30 17.83 2.44
C HIS A 41 -8.43 17.66 1.42
N SER A 42 -8.29 16.76 0.45
CA SER A 42 -9.24 16.56 -0.65
C SER A 42 -9.50 17.82 -1.50
N MET A 43 -8.56 18.77 -1.44
CA MET A 43 -8.55 20.00 -2.23
C MET A 43 -7.17 20.18 -2.84
N ALA A 44 -7.10 20.75 -4.03
CA ALA A 44 -5.85 21.09 -4.71
C ALA A 44 -5.78 22.60 -4.97
N PRO A 45 -4.58 23.20 -4.99
CA PRO A 45 -4.41 24.60 -5.39
C PRO A 45 -4.96 24.85 -6.79
N VAL A 46 -5.71 25.95 -6.97
CA VAL A 46 -6.31 26.34 -8.26
C VAL A 46 -5.23 26.62 -9.32
N ARG A 47 -4.09 27.14 -8.89
CA ARG A 47 -2.91 27.30 -9.74
C ARG A 47 -1.83 26.38 -9.22
N VAL A 48 -1.66 25.27 -9.92
CA VAL A 48 -0.53 24.37 -9.69
C VAL A 48 0.71 25.07 -10.22
N ASP A 49 1.67 25.32 -9.34
CA ASP A 49 2.96 25.86 -9.77
C ASP A 49 3.55 24.90 -10.79
N SER A 50 3.95 25.43 -11.94
CA SER A 50 4.52 24.64 -13.06
C SER A 50 5.77 23.84 -12.66
N HIS A 51 6.36 24.16 -11.53
CA HIS A 51 7.45 23.40 -10.91
C HIS A 51 7.03 22.06 -10.28
N HIS A 52 5.73 21.81 -10.11
CA HIS A 52 5.20 20.50 -9.66
C HIS A 52 4.79 19.59 -10.80
N GLY A 53 4.76 20.08 -12.02
CA GLY A 53 4.67 19.27 -13.21
C GLY A 53 6.01 18.60 -13.50
N SER A 54 6.42 17.64 -12.68
CA SER A 54 7.46 16.71 -13.10
C SER A 54 7.00 16.14 -14.45
N PRO A 55 7.85 16.11 -15.49
CA PRO A 55 7.56 15.37 -16.71
C PRO A 55 7.27 13.88 -16.42
N PHE A 56 7.59 13.41 -15.22
CA PHE A 56 7.24 12.11 -14.66
C PHE A 56 5.97 12.13 -13.80
N GLY A 57 5.07 13.09 -13.93
CA GLY A 57 3.92 13.48 -13.10
C GLY A 57 2.86 12.43 -12.73
N LYS A 58 3.24 11.16 -12.63
CA LYS A 58 2.38 10.08 -12.17
C LYS A 58 2.54 9.75 -10.67
N THR A 59 3.54 10.33 -10.03
CA THR A 59 3.80 10.13 -8.58
C THR A 59 3.02 11.15 -7.76
N SER A 60 2.51 10.73 -6.60
CA SER A 60 1.81 11.62 -5.68
C SER A 60 2.68 12.81 -5.26
N PRO A 61 2.15 14.03 -5.25
CA PRO A 61 2.85 15.19 -4.70
C PRO A 61 2.91 15.17 -3.17
N ILE A 62 2.11 14.31 -2.51
CA ILE A 62 2.12 14.17 -1.06
C ILE A 62 3.33 13.32 -0.68
N PHE A 63 4.24 13.90 0.11
CA PHE A 63 5.44 13.23 0.58
C PHE A 63 5.16 12.28 1.76
N SER A 64 4.22 12.62 2.63
CA SER A 64 3.87 11.84 3.82
C SER A 64 2.37 11.74 4.00
N TYR A 65 1.88 10.55 4.23
CA TYR A 65 0.50 10.26 4.62
C TYR A 65 0.48 9.94 6.12
N PRO A 66 0.04 10.86 7.00
CA PRO A 66 0.08 10.66 8.45
C PRO A 66 -0.75 9.46 8.88
N TYR A 67 -0.16 8.62 9.74
CA TYR A 67 -0.81 7.39 10.20
C TYR A 67 -2.11 7.66 10.94
N GLU A 68 -2.16 8.69 11.77
CA GLU A 68 -3.34 9.07 12.56
C GLU A 68 -4.57 9.31 11.66
N ARG A 69 -4.36 9.92 10.50
CA ARG A 69 -5.42 10.14 9.50
C ARG A 69 -5.88 8.86 8.84
N SER A 70 -4.94 7.98 8.52
CA SER A 70 -5.24 6.67 7.95
C SER A 70 -6.03 5.80 8.94
N ARG A 71 -5.62 5.82 10.22
CA ARG A 71 -6.29 5.11 11.30
C ARG A 71 -7.71 5.62 11.55
N GLU A 72 -7.88 6.95 11.56
CA GLU A 72 -9.20 7.60 11.66
C GLU A 72 -10.11 7.20 10.49
N ALA A 73 -9.59 7.20 9.27
CA ALA A 73 -10.35 6.82 8.08
C ALA A 73 -10.81 5.36 8.12
N LEU A 74 -9.94 4.43 8.53
CA LEU A 74 -10.30 3.02 8.73
C LEU A 74 -11.42 2.86 9.76
N HIS A 75 -11.31 3.57 10.89
CA HIS A 75 -12.32 3.51 11.94
C HIS A 75 -13.68 4.04 11.48
N LYS A 76 -13.70 5.15 10.76
CA LYS A 76 -14.94 5.72 10.19
C LYS A 76 -15.58 4.79 9.16
N LEU A 77 -14.75 4.16 8.32
CA LEU A 77 -15.26 3.19 7.34
C LEU A 77 -15.84 1.96 8.03
N GLU A 78 -15.18 1.44 9.07
CA GLU A 78 -15.69 0.32 9.88
C GLU A 78 -17.07 0.60 10.49
N GLN A 79 -17.32 1.85 10.91
CA GLN A 79 -18.59 2.27 11.49
C GLN A 79 -19.69 2.50 10.45
N SER A 80 -19.35 2.81 9.22
CA SER A 80 -20.28 3.27 8.18
C SER A 80 -20.57 2.25 7.09
N ALA A 81 -19.79 1.18 6.98
CA ALA A 81 -19.91 0.17 5.94
C ALA A 81 -19.83 -1.26 6.51
N ALA A 82 -20.33 -2.23 5.75
CA ALA A 82 -20.14 -3.63 6.09
C ALA A 82 -18.66 -4.02 5.98
N VAL A 83 -18.20 -4.83 6.93
CA VAL A 83 -16.88 -5.43 6.88
C VAL A 83 -16.82 -6.44 5.74
N ASP A 84 -15.83 -6.31 4.86
CA ASP A 84 -15.64 -7.23 3.74
C ASP A 84 -15.15 -8.60 4.24
N ASP A 85 -15.73 -9.69 3.73
CA ASP A 85 -15.43 -11.06 4.18
C ASP A 85 -13.98 -11.49 3.88
N TRP A 86 -13.30 -10.85 2.95
CA TRP A 86 -11.93 -11.18 2.53
C TRP A 86 -10.90 -10.22 3.12
N ASP A 87 -11.17 -8.92 2.99
CA ASP A 87 -10.22 -7.87 3.34
C ASP A 87 -10.50 -7.19 4.70
N GLY A 88 -11.65 -7.44 5.34
CA GLY A 88 -12.05 -6.68 6.52
C GLY A 88 -12.41 -5.23 6.15
N VAL A 89 -11.64 -4.27 6.62
CA VAL A 89 -11.77 -2.85 6.27
C VAL A 89 -10.47 -2.40 5.63
N LYS A 90 -10.46 -2.14 4.32
CA LYS A 90 -9.24 -1.85 3.57
C LYS A 90 -9.38 -0.55 2.78
N LEU A 91 -8.40 0.31 2.89
CA LEU A 91 -8.30 1.58 2.18
C LEU A 91 -7.02 1.60 1.34
N ARG A 92 -7.11 2.17 0.14
CA ARG A 92 -5.97 2.43 -0.72
C ARG A 92 -5.56 3.89 -0.56
N TYR A 93 -4.27 4.15 -0.42
CA TYR A 93 -3.72 5.48 -0.56
C TYR A 93 -3.85 5.95 -2.00
N ILE A 94 -4.16 7.21 -2.18
CA ILE A 94 -4.39 7.78 -3.51
C ILE A 94 -3.45 8.95 -3.79
N ASN A 95 -3.07 9.08 -5.04
CA ASN A 95 -2.49 10.30 -5.57
C ASN A 95 -3.63 11.32 -5.76
N PRO A 96 -3.64 12.46 -5.07
CA PRO A 96 -4.74 13.43 -5.12
C PRO A 96 -4.91 14.10 -6.48
N LEU A 97 -3.89 14.06 -7.34
CA LEU A 97 -3.96 14.66 -8.68
C LEU A 97 -4.61 13.72 -9.70
N THR A 98 -4.52 12.41 -9.51
CA THR A 98 -4.96 11.42 -10.50
C THR A 98 -6.05 10.49 -10.01
N GLY A 99 -6.23 10.37 -8.68
CA GLY A 99 -7.08 9.35 -8.06
C GLY A 99 -6.50 7.92 -8.13
N GLY A 100 -5.36 7.76 -8.77
CA GLY A 100 -4.64 6.49 -8.86
C GLY A 100 -3.78 6.19 -7.65
N SER A 101 -2.90 5.20 -7.78
CA SER A 101 -1.92 4.85 -6.74
C SER A 101 -0.91 5.98 -6.50
N PRO A 102 -0.30 6.08 -5.29
CA PRO A 102 0.70 7.11 -5.00
C PRO A 102 1.90 7.07 -5.95
N MET A 103 2.27 5.88 -6.40
CA MET A 103 3.35 5.67 -7.38
C MET A 103 2.84 4.84 -8.57
N PRO A 104 3.40 5.04 -9.77
CA PRO A 104 2.97 4.29 -10.96
C PRO A 104 3.30 2.80 -10.89
N THR A 105 4.27 2.42 -10.08
CA THR A 105 4.77 1.06 -9.93
C THR A 105 4.29 0.35 -8.68
N MET A 106 3.82 1.10 -7.66
CA MET A 106 3.39 0.54 -6.38
C MET A 106 2.06 1.13 -5.91
N ALA A 107 1.12 0.27 -5.56
CA ALA A 107 -0.05 0.60 -4.75
C ALA A 107 0.24 0.36 -3.27
N THR A 108 -0.32 1.20 -2.41
CA THR A 108 -0.17 1.08 -0.96
C THR A 108 -1.54 1.09 -0.30
N PHE A 109 -1.67 0.30 0.76
CA PHE A 109 -2.94 0.08 1.45
C PHE A 109 -2.77 0.15 2.96
N MET A 110 -3.85 0.53 3.63
CA MET A 110 -4.01 0.37 5.06
C MET A 110 -5.26 -0.48 5.30
N GLN A 111 -5.14 -1.50 6.14
CA GLN A 111 -6.16 -2.51 6.35
C GLN A 111 -6.37 -2.74 7.85
N ARG A 112 -7.62 -2.77 8.28
CA ARG A 112 -8.01 -3.13 9.63
C ARG A 112 -8.79 -4.45 9.61
N LEU A 113 -8.38 -5.39 10.41
CA LEU A 113 -9.15 -6.57 10.73
C LEU A 113 -9.83 -6.32 12.09
N PRO A 114 -11.17 -6.30 12.16
CA PRO A 114 -11.89 -6.18 13.44
C PRO A 114 -11.59 -7.34 14.39
N ALA A 115 -11.90 -7.18 15.67
CA ALA A 115 -11.82 -8.27 16.61
C ALA A 115 -12.74 -9.43 16.20
N GLY A 116 -12.23 -10.66 16.25
CA GLY A 116 -12.94 -11.86 15.83
C GLY A 116 -13.01 -12.06 14.32
N PHE A 117 -12.29 -11.27 13.52
CA PHE A 117 -12.25 -11.42 12.07
C PHE A 117 -11.60 -12.73 11.64
N SER A 118 -12.28 -13.45 10.74
CA SER A 118 -11.77 -14.65 10.08
C SER A 118 -12.07 -14.55 8.59
N GLY A 119 -11.07 -14.09 7.83
CA GLY A 119 -11.22 -13.80 6.42
C GLY A 119 -11.30 -15.04 5.53
N LYS A 120 -12.09 -14.95 4.47
CA LYS A 120 -12.10 -15.91 3.37
C LYS A 120 -10.82 -15.80 2.55
N GLY A 121 -10.52 -16.82 1.75
CA GLY A 121 -9.35 -16.84 0.90
C GLY A 121 -9.53 -16.00 -0.38
N TYR A 122 -8.48 -15.29 -0.80
CA TYR A 122 -8.42 -14.69 -2.13
C TYR A 122 -7.00 -14.78 -2.69
N ARG A 123 -6.89 -14.66 -3.99
CA ARG A 123 -5.60 -14.62 -4.68
C ARG A 123 -5.61 -13.60 -5.81
N GLN A 124 -4.46 -13.04 -6.09
CA GLN A 124 -4.28 -12.04 -7.15
C GLN A 124 -2.92 -12.20 -7.83
N THR A 125 -2.79 -11.64 -9.02
CA THR A 125 -1.56 -11.77 -9.82
C THR A 125 -0.44 -10.88 -9.31
N ASP A 126 -0.73 -9.75 -8.68
CA ASP A 126 0.29 -8.90 -8.06
C ASP A 126 0.82 -9.53 -6.76
N GLY A 127 2.11 -9.36 -6.52
CA GLY A 127 2.76 -9.74 -5.27
C GLY A 127 2.58 -8.66 -4.22
N ALA A 128 2.37 -9.04 -2.95
CA ALA A 128 2.17 -8.08 -1.87
C ALA A 128 3.12 -8.32 -0.71
N VAL A 129 3.56 -7.23 -0.09
CA VAL A 129 4.30 -7.23 1.18
C VAL A 129 3.43 -6.57 2.23
N PHE A 130 3.29 -7.22 3.36
CA PHE A 130 2.54 -6.75 4.52
C PHE A 130 3.47 -6.38 5.67
N SER A 131 3.10 -5.35 6.41
CA SER A 131 3.74 -4.93 7.66
C SER A 131 2.67 -4.76 8.71
N VAL A 132 2.89 -5.35 9.88
CA VAL A 132 1.97 -5.27 11.00
C VAL A 132 2.21 -3.96 11.76
N VAL A 133 1.19 -3.10 11.78
CA VAL A 133 1.25 -1.78 12.43
C VAL A 133 0.77 -1.86 13.86
N GLU A 134 -0.39 -2.48 14.09
CA GLU A 134 -1.00 -2.67 15.42
C GLU A 134 -1.60 -4.06 15.54
N GLY A 135 -1.63 -4.59 16.76
CA GLY A 135 -2.36 -5.82 17.10
C GLY A 135 -1.68 -7.10 16.65
N HIS A 136 -2.42 -8.19 16.69
CA HIS A 136 -1.92 -9.55 16.48
C HIS A 136 -2.87 -10.31 15.57
N GLY A 137 -2.36 -11.31 14.89
CA GLY A 137 -3.21 -12.13 14.04
C GLY A 137 -2.51 -13.38 13.52
N MET A 138 -3.19 -13.99 12.58
CA MET A 138 -2.76 -15.21 11.89
C MET A 138 -2.81 -14.96 10.39
N VAL A 139 -1.84 -15.43 9.66
CA VAL A 139 -1.84 -15.46 8.21
C VAL A 139 -1.68 -16.89 7.71
N ILE A 140 -2.44 -17.22 6.67
CA ILE A 140 -2.30 -18.45 5.89
C ILE A 140 -2.02 -18.03 4.46
N VAL A 141 -0.91 -18.51 3.91
CA VAL A 141 -0.53 -18.34 2.51
C VAL A 141 -0.42 -19.73 1.88
N GLU A 142 -1.24 -19.97 0.87
CA GLU A 142 -1.27 -21.25 0.14
C GLU A 142 -0.78 -21.04 -1.29
N SER A 143 0.24 -21.79 -1.67
CA SER A 143 0.77 -21.73 -3.04
C SER A 143 -0.17 -22.39 -4.05
N PRO A 144 -0.01 -22.09 -5.36
CA PRO A 144 -0.75 -22.80 -6.44
C PRO A 144 -0.54 -24.33 -6.45
N HIS A 145 0.51 -24.80 -5.78
CA HIS A 145 0.83 -26.23 -5.62
C HIS A 145 0.35 -26.80 -4.29
N CYS A 146 -0.59 -26.14 -3.60
CA CYS A 146 -1.17 -26.56 -2.33
C CYS A 146 -0.16 -26.67 -1.16
N ILE A 147 0.97 -25.96 -1.23
CA ILE A 147 1.87 -25.83 -0.09
C ILE A 147 1.35 -24.69 0.80
N VAL A 148 1.02 -25.04 2.03
CA VAL A 148 0.44 -24.10 3.01
C VAL A 148 1.51 -23.65 3.99
N SER A 149 1.67 -22.33 4.12
CA SER A 149 2.44 -21.68 5.17
C SER A 149 1.47 -20.95 6.10
N GLN A 150 1.53 -21.26 7.38
CA GLN A 150 0.69 -20.62 8.39
C GLN A 150 1.55 -20.15 9.55
N PHE A 151 1.37 -18.90 9.98
CA PHE A 151 2.11 -18.33 11.11
C PHE A 151 1.33 -17.20 11.79
N ALA A 152 1.59 -17.02 13.08
CA ALA A 152 1.14 -15.86 13.82
C ALA A 152 2.00 -14.66 13.46
N PHE A 153 1.45 -13.46 13.58
CA PHE A 153 2.17 -12.21 13.40
C PHE A 153 1.89 -11.25 14.56
N ASP A 154 2.91 -10.49 14.90
CA ASP A 154 2.94 -9.47 15.94
C ASP A 154 3.31 -8.10 15.37
N PRO A 155 3.12 -6.98 16.10
CA PRO A 155 3.51 -5.65 15.65
C PRO A 155 4.99 -5.60 15.22
N ARG A 156 5.23 -5.02 14.03
CA ARG A 156 6.52 -4.90 13.33
C ARG A 156 6.95 -6.14 12.54
N ASP A 157 6.16 -7.21 12.55
CA ASP A 157 6.41 -8.32 11.64
C ASP A 157 6.11 -7.93 10.20
N HIS A 158 6.82 -8.59 9.28
CA HIS A 158 6.63 -8.44 7.84
C HIS A 158 6.45 -9.81 7.20
N PHE A 159 5.53 -9.89 6.25
CA PHE A 159 5.36 -11.10 5.46
C PHE A 159 5.04 -10.78 4.01
N VAL A 160 5.32 -11.75 3.15
CA VAL A 160 5.15 -11.64 1.70
C VAL A 160 4.09 -12.62 1.22
N VAL A 161 3.24 -12.16 0.32
CA VAL A 161 2.30 -12.99 -0.42
C VAL A 161 2.71 -12.94 -1.89
N PRO A 162 3.33 -14.01 -2.42
CA PRO A 162 3.74 -14.02 -3.82
C PRO A 162 2.54 -14.05 -4.77
N SER A 163 2.78 -13.70 -6.04
CA SER A 163 1.78 -13.76 -7.11
C SER A 163 1.01 -15.09 -7.09
N TRP A 164 -0.31 -14.99 -7.21
CA TRP A 164 -1.27 -16.11 -7.31
C TRP A 164 -1.30 -17.08 -6.11
N HIS A 165 -0.74 -16.67 -4.95
CA HIS A 165 -0.92 -17.40 -3.70
C HIS A 165 -2.23 -16.98 -3.03
N THR A 166 -2.95 -17.95 -2.48
CA THR A 166 -4.17 -17.67 -1.69
C THR A 166 -3.77 -17.11 -0.33
N LEU A 167 -4.31 -15.94 0.00
CA LEU A 167 -4.15 -15.30 1.30
C LEU A 167 -5.42 -15.45 2.12
N LYS A 168 -5.26 -15.81 3.40
CA LYS A 168 -6.30 -15.69 4.43
C LYS A 168 -5.71 -14.98 5.65
N LEU A 169 -6.47 -14.04 6.20
CA LEU A 169 -6.08 -13.27 7.38
C LEU A 169 -7.11 -13.47 8.49
N ALA A 170 -6.64 -13.57 9.73
CA ALA A 170 -7.52 -13.63 10.89
C ALA A 170 -6.93 -12.84 12.06
N SER A 171 -7.79 -12.27 12.90
CA SER A 171 -7.38 -11.62 14.15
C SER A 171 -8.45 -11.77 15.22
N ALA A 172 -8.08 -12.33 16.37
CA ALA A 172 -8.99 -12.47 17.49
C ALA A 172 -9.22 -11.14 18.22
N SER A 173 -8.19 -10.32 18.36
CA SER A 173 -8.22 -9.05 19.09
C SER A 173 -8.36 -7.80 18.22
N GLY A 174 -8.29 -7.98 16.91
CA GLY A 174 -8.18 -6.89 15.94
C GLY A 174 -6.73 -6.47 15.68
N CYS A 175 -6.44 -6.06 14.44
CA CYS A 175 -5.12 -5.58 14.05
C CYS A 175 -5.21 -4.55 12.91
N VAL A 176 -4.12 -3.83 12.69
CA VAL A 176 -3.94 -2.91 11.56
C VAL A 176 -2.70 -3.34 10.80
N LEU A 177 -2.87 -3.50 9.49
CA LEU A 177 -1.83 -3.89 8.55
C LEU A 177 -1.60 -2.78 7.53
N PHE A 178 -0.35 -2.49 7.22
CA PHE A 178 0.05 -1.76 6.03
C PHE A 178 0.48 -2.77 4.98
N SER A 179 0.16 -2.51 3.71
CA SER A 179 0.69 -3.34 2.62
C SER A 179 0.99 -2.51 1.37
N TYR A 180 1.88 -3.04 0.54
CA TYR A 180 2.13 -2.51 -0.79
C TYR A 180 2.28 -3.65 -1.80
N SER A 181 1.97 -3.36 -3.06
CA SER A 181 2.04 -4.33 -4.15
C SER A 181 2.37 -3.65 -5.49
N ASP A 182 2.75 -4.44 -6.47
CA ASP A 182 2.99 -4.02 -7.85
C ASP A 182 1.70 -3.97 -8.71
N LEU A 183 0.54 -3.95 -8.08
CA LEU A 183 -0.78 -3.85 -8.71
C LEU A 183 -0.87 -2.82 -9.86
N PRO A 184 -0.35 -1.58 -9.73
CA PRO A 184 -0.45 -0.60 -10.81
C PRO A 184 0.21 -1.03 -12.11
N VAL A 185 1.30 -1.77 -12.01
CA VAL A 185 2.02 -2.33 -13.18
C VAL A 185 1.15 -3.40 -13.84
N HIS A 186 0.59 -4.32 -13.06
CA HIS A 186 -0.31 -5.36 -13.56
C HIS A 186 -1.56 -4.76 -14.23
N GLN A 187 -2.11 -3.70 -13.66
CA GLN A 187 -3.25 -2.98 -14.24
C GLN A 187 -2.85 -2.26 -15.55
N ALA A 188 -1.71 -1.58 -15.57
CA ALA A 188 -1.24 -0.86 -16.75
C ALA A 188 -0.95 -1.80 -17.94
N LEU A 189 -0.48 -3.02 -17.65
CA LEU A 189 -0.20 -4.06 -18.66
C LEU A 189 -1.43 -4.91 -19.02
N GLY A 190 -2.56 -4.75 -18.32
CA GLY A 190 -3.77 -5.54 -18.56
C GLY A 190 -3.68 -7.00 -18.13
N ILE A 191 -2.75 -7.33 -17.19
CA ILE A 191 -2.52 -8.70 -16.70
C ILE A 191 -3.03 -8.94 -15.29
N HIS A 192 -3.62 -7.93 -14.65
CA HIS A 192 -4.18 -8.08 -13.30
C HIS A 192 -5.38 -9.04 -13.31
N LYS A 193 -5.35 -9.97 -12.36
CA LYS A 193 -6.39 -10.96 -12.13
C LYS A 193 -6.58 -11.15 -10.62
N GLU A 194 -7.82 -11.19 -10.18
CA GLU A 194 -8.19 -11.48 -8.80
C GLU A 194 -9.23 -12.60 -8.77
N GLU A 195 -9.16 -13.46 -7.76
CA GLU A 195 -10.15 -14.50 -7.49
C GLU A 195 -10.46 -14.53 -6.00
N ARG A 196 -11.73 -14.38 -5.66
CA ARG A 196 -12.26 -14.51 -4.31
C ARG A 196 -12.80 -15.93 -4.11
N ILE A 197 -12.28 -16.62 -3.11
CA ILE A 197 -12.65 -18.00 -2.80
C ILE A 197 -13.78 -17.97 -1.77
N PRO A 198 -14.92 -18.60 -2.04
CA PRO A 198 -16.09 -18.58 -1.15
C PRO A 198 -15.87 -19.14 0.25
#